data_28e6c9c7fa7c99f2483d3611a5e73e20
#
_entry.id   28e6c9c7fa7c99f2483d3611a5e73e20
#
_cell.length_a   1.000
_cell.length_b   1.000
_cell.length_c   1.000
_cell.angle_alpha   90.00
_cell.angle_beta   90.00
_cell.angle_gamma   90.00
#
_symmetry.space_group_name_H-M   'P 1'
#
loop_
_entity.id
_entity.type
_entity.pdbx_description
1 polymer ?
#
loop_
_entity_poly.entity_id
_entity_poly.type
_entity_poly.pdbx_seq_one_letter_code
_entity_poly.pdbx_strand_id
1 'polypeptide(L)'
;VAFFLRKNKEELKVARVYNFSAGPAVLPEEVLKEAADEMLDYRGTGMSVMEMSHRSKAYDTIIKEAEADLRELMNIPNNYKVLFLQGGASQQFAMIPMNLMKNGVADYIVTGQWAKKAYQEACMYGKANKIASSEDQTFSYIPDCSDLPISEDADYVYICENNTIYGTKFKTLPNTKGKTLVADVSSCFLSEPVDVTKYGVIYGGVQKNIGPAGVVIVIIREDLITDDVLAGTPTMLKYKTHADNDSLYNTPPAYGIYICGKVFKWLRKMGGLEKM
;
A
#
# COMPACT_ATOMS: atom_id res chain seq x y z
N VAL A 1 27.27 43.68 -0.29
CA VAL A 1 26.33 42.60 0.03
C VAL A 1 27.05 41.27 -0.21
N ALA A 2 28.09 40.96 0.56
CA ALA A 2 28.81 39.69 0.45
C ALA A 2 29.48 39.36 1.80
N PHE A 3 28.69 39.31 2.88
CA PHE A 3 29.26 39.05 4.21
C PHE A 3 28.38 38.15 5.10
N PHE A 4 27.75 37.15 4.52
CA PHE A 4 27.01 36.17 5.31
C PHE A 4 27.07 34.76 4.71
N LEU A 5 28.25 34.18 4.56
CA LEU A 5 28.35 32.72 4.33
C LEU A 5 29.74 32.19 4.72
N ARG A 6 30.05 32.24 6.01
CA ARG A 6 30.98 31.30 6.67
C ARG A 6 30.55 31.18 8.14
N LYS A 7 29.42 30.51 8.39
CA LYS A 7 29.24 29.89 9.70
C LYS A 7 29.68 28.42 9.54
N ASN A 8 30.61 28.05 10.40
CA ASN A 8 31.09 26.70 10.60
C ASN A 8 29.96 25.72 10.51
N LYS A 9 30.16 24.62 9.77
CA LYS A 9 29.40 23.38 9.90
C LYS A 9 29.67 22.77 11.28
N GLU A 10 29.23 23.40 12.35
CA GLU A 10 28.85 22.65 13.53
C GLU A 10 27.67 21.85 13.09
N GLU A 11 27.82 20.52 13.01
CA GLU A 11 26.71 19.59 12.87
C GLU A 11 25.70 19.95 13.95
N LEU A 12 24.63 20.64 13.57
CA LEU A 12 23.45 20.74 14.40
C LEU A 12 23.01 19.29 14.63
N LYS A 13 23.42 18.71 15.75
CA LYS A 13 22.83 17.47 16.25
C LYS A 13 21.37 17.78 16.55
N VAL A 14 20.54 17.67 15.53
CA VAL A 14 19.09 17.71 15.69
C VAL A 14 18.73 16.46 16.48
N ALA A 15 18.44 16.65 17.78
CA ALA A 15 17.92 15.56 18.59
C ALA A 15 16.51 15.22 18.08
N ARG A 16 16.38 14.11 17.35
CA ARG A 16 15.07 13.63 16.91
C ARG A 16 14.28 13.16 18.12
N VAL A 17 13.00 13.52 18.16
CA VAL A 17 12.07 13.03 19.18
C VAL A 17 11.74 11.55 18.94
N TYR A 18 11.41 10.82 20.00
CA TYR A 18 10.81 9.51 19.90
C TYR A 18 9.37 9.66 19.40
N ASN A 19 9.14 9.34 18.13
CA ASN A 19 7.82 9.43 17.51
C ASN A 19 7.16 8.05 17.45
N PHE A 20 6.08 7.89 18.18
CA PHE A 20 5.27 6.67 18.23
C PHE A 20 3.93 6.82 17.52
N SER A 21 3.77 7.82 16.64
CA SER A 21 2.56 8.00 15.84
C SER A 21 2.32 6.79 14.93
N ALA A 22 1.08 6.32 14.89
CA ALA A 22 0.70 5.16 14.08
C ALA A 22 0.78 5.43 12.56
N GLY A 23 0.66 6.70 12.15
CA GLY A 23 0.77 7.12 10.75
C GLY A 23 0.25 8.54 10.51
N PRO A 24 1.02 9.41 9.81
CA PRO A 24 2.37 9.17 9.30
C PRO A 24 3.35 8.79 10.39
N ALA A 25 4.11 7.70 10.16
CA ALA A 25 5.03 7.15 11.14
C ALA A 25 6.48 7.64 10.92
N VAL A 26 7.36 7.30 11.84
CA VAL A 26 8.79 7.59 11.72
C VAL A 26 9.39 6.89 10.50
N LEU A 27 10.27 7.58 9.77
CA LEU A 27 11.07 7.00 8.69
C LEU A 27 12.50 6.73 9.21
N PRO A 28 13.22 5.73 8.63
CA PRO A 28 14.61 5.49 8.93
C PRO A 28 15.46 6.76 8.71
N GLU A 29 16.31 7.09 9.66
CA GLU A 29 17.13 8.31 9.58
C GLU A 29 18.09 8.27 8.39
N GLU A 30 18.64 7.10 8.06
CA GLU A 30 19.50 6.89 6.91
C GLU A 30 18.79 7.26 5.61
N VAL A 31 17.51 6.85 5.46
CA VAL A 31 16.69 7.20 4.31
C VAL A 31 16.47 8.70 4.20
N LEU A 32 16.20 9.37 5.33
CA LEU A 32 15.99 10.83 5.35
C LEU A 32 17.27 11.59 5.03
N LYS A 33 18.44 11.12 5.52
CA LYS A 33 19.75 11.74 5.21
C LYS A 33 20.08 11.61 3.73
N GLU A 34 19.93 10.39 3.17
CA GLU A 34 20.16 10.15 1.74
C GLU A 34 19.24 11.02 0.87
N ALA A 35 17.97 11.13 1.25
CA ALA A 35 17.01 11.99 0.55
C ALA A 35 17.38 13.49 0.66
N ALA A 36 17.90 13.92 1.79
CA ALA A 36 18.37 15.31 1.98
C ALA A 36 19.62 15.61 1.14
N ASP A 37 20.55 14.67 1.02
CA ASP A 37 21.75 14.82 0.20
C ASP A 37 21.41 14.91 -1.30
N GLU A 38 20.37 14.19 -1.76
CA GLU A 38 19.89 14.21 -3.14
C GLU A 38 18.81 15.29 -3.41
N MET A 39 18.48 16.13 -2.41
CA MET A 39 17.34 17.06 -2.51
C MET A 39 17.48 18.08 -3.65
N LEU A 40 18.68 18.59 -3.90
CA LEU A 40 18.93 19.58 -4.96
C LEU A 40 19.43 18.94 -6.25
N ASP A 41 20.07 17.79 -6.16
CA ASP A 41 20.67 17.12 -7.32
C ASP A 41 20.59 15.59 -7.16
N TYR A 42 19.57 14.99 -7.74
CA TYR A 42 19.45 13.55 -7.77
C TYR A 42 20.47 12.94 -8.72
N ARG A 43 21.48 12.28 -8.17
CA ARG A 43 22.50 11.50 -8.91
C ARG A 43 23.13 12.25 -10.10
N GLY A 44 23.39 13.55 -9.97
CA GLY A 44 24.02 14.38 -11.00
C GLY A 44 23.09 14.82 -12.14
N THR A 45 21.78 14.75 -11.95
CA THR A 45 20.80 15.24 -12.94
C THR A 45 20.64 16.75 -12.94
N GLY A 46 21.18 17.45 -11.93
CA GLY A 46 21.05 18.87 -11.73
C GLY A 46 19.66 19.33 -11.27
N MET A 47 18.80 18.39 -10.81
CA MET A 47 17.45 18.70 -10.34
C MET A 47 16.99 17.78 -9.22
N SER A 48 16.05 18.28 -8.43
CA SER A 48 15.34 17.50 -7.42
C SER A 48 14.41 16.47 -8.05
N VAL A 49 14.19 15.34 -7.36
CA VAL A 49 13.14 14.40 -7.75
C VAL A 49 11.74 15.05 -7.78
N MET A 50 11.52 16.09 -6.95
CA MET A 50 10.25 16.84 -6.92
C MET A 50 10.01 17.66 -8.19
N GLU A 51 11.07 18.00 -8.94
CA GLU A 51 11.02 18.81 -10.18
C GLU A 51 11.03 17.94 -11.43
N MET A 52 11.30 16.63 -11.29
CA MET A 52 11.42 15.73 -12.44
C MET A 52 10.09 15.49 -13.13
N SER A 53 10.11 15.55 -14.45
CA SER A 53 9.02 14.96 -15.22
C SER A 53 8.94 13.45 -14.98
N HIS A 54 7.76 12.96 -14.65
CA HIS A 54 7.51 11.51 -14.51
C HIS A 54 7.70 10.74 -15.83
N ARG A 55 7.86 11.43 -16.96
CA ARG A 55 8.18 10.87 -18.28
C ARG A 55 9.67 10.90 -18.60
N SER A 56 10.50 11.42 -17.69
CA SER A 56 11.95 11.43 -17.86
C SER A 56 12.56 10.04 -17.63
N LYS A 57 13.68 9.76 -18.29
CA LYS A 57 14.44 8.52 -18.08
C LYS A 57 14.91 8.36 -16.62
N ALA A 58 15.24 9.47 -15.96
CA ALA A 58 15.66 9.44 -14.56
C ALA A 58 14.52 8.97 -13.64
N TYR A 59 13.30 9.47 -13.85
CA TYR A 59 12.15 9.04 -13.07
C TYR A 59 11.70 7.61 -13.41
N ASP A 60 11.74 7.21 -14.66
CA ASP A 60 11.48 5.82 -15.07
C ASP A 60 12.41 4.83 -14.31
N THR A 61 13.67 5.22 -14.11
CA THR A 61 14.60 4.43 -13.30
C THR A 61 14.15 4.36 -11.83
N ILE A 62 13.72 5.48 -11.24
CA ILE A 62 13.27 5.54 -9.84
C ILE A 62 12.10 4.59 -9.57
N ILE A 63 11.05 4.65 -10.40
CA ILE A 63 9.86 3.84 -10.18
C ILE A 63 10.12 2.35 -10.45
N LYS A 64 10.91 2.02 -11.46
CA LYS A 64 11.30 0.64 -11.78
C LYS A 64 12.21 0.02 -10.72
N GLU A 65 13.17 0.78 -10.18
CA GLU A 65 13.98 0.32 -9.06
C GLU A 65 13.09 0.08 -7.82
N ALA A 66 12.16 0.98 -7.51
CA ALA A 66 11.25 0.81 -6.38
C ALA A 66 10.36 -0.44 -6.54
N GLU A 67 9.82 -0.68 -7.74
CA GLU A 67 9.05 -1.89 -8.02
C GLU A 67 9.91 -3.15 -7.88
N ALA A 68 11.12 -3.16 -8.46
CA ALA A 68 12.01 -4.31 -8.41
C ALA A 68 12.39 -4.66 -6.96
N ASP A 69 12.74 -3.66 -6.14
CA ASP A 69 13.10 -3.85 -4.75
C ASP A 69 11.89 -4.40 -3.93
N LEU A 70 10.68 -3.91 -4.19
CA LEU A 70 9.47 -4.42 -3.53
C LEU A 70 9.16 -5.87 -3.95
N ARG A 71 9.30 -6.17 -5.26
CA ARG A 71 9.13 -7.54 -5.77
C ARG A 71 10.09 -8.52 -5.11
N GLU A 72 11.36 -8.13 -4.95
CA GLU A 72 12.36 -8.96 -4.28
C GLU A 72 12.04 -9.16 -2.79
N LEU A 73 11.68 -8.10 -2.06
CA LEU A 73 11.35 -8.17 -0.62
C LEU A 73 10.17 -9.09 -0.32
N MET A 74 9.17 -9.13 -1.19
CA MET A 74 7.95 -9.91 -0.98
C MET A 74 7.86 -11.18 -1.85
N ASN A 75 8.88 -11.48 -2.65
CA ASN A 75 8.85 -12.58 -3.62
C ASN A 75 7.60 -12.52 -4.52
N ILE A 76 7.26 -11.32 -5.04
CA ILE A 76 6.04 -11.11 -5.84
C ILE A 76 6.17 -11.84 -7.19
N PRO A 77 5.28 -12.79 -7.50
CA PRO A 77 5.31 -13.51 -8.78
C PRO A 77 5.05 -12.59 -9.99
N ASN A 78 5.50 -13.03 -11.17
CA ASN A 78 5.36 -12.23 -12.40
C ASN A 78 3.91 -12.05 -12.87
N ASN A 79 2.99 -12.90 -12.42
CA ASN A 79 1.56 -12.80 -12.70
C ASN A 79 0.81 -11.84 -11.76
N TYR A 80 1.54 -10.98 -11.06
CA TYR A 80 1.01 -9.86 -10.28
C TYR A 80 1.54 -8.54 -10.81
N LYS A 81 0.68 -7.53 -10.86
CA LYS A 81 1.06 -6.13 -11.10
C LYS A 81 1.28 -5.42 -9.76
N VAL A 82 2.29 -4.56 -9.73
CA VAL A 82 2.53 -3.62 -8.62
C VAL A 82 2.15 -2.23 -9.12
N LEU A 83 1.22 -1.59 -8.44
CA LEU A 83 0.72 -0.27 -8.82
C LEU A 83 1.03 0.74 -7.72
N PHE A 84 1.53 1.90 -8.12
CA PHE A 84 1.77 3.05 -7.23
C PHE A 84 0.69 4.08 -7.48
N LEU A 85 -0.25 4.21 -6.54
CA LEU A 85 -1.46 5.00 -6.68
C LEU A 85 -1.51 6.16 -5.68
N GLN A 86 -2.50 7.01 -5.83
CA GLN A 86 -2.86 8.10 -4.92
C GLN A 86 -4.17 7.79 -4.20
N GLY A 87 -4.71 8.76 -3.45
CA GLY A 87 -6.03 8.67 -2.83
C GLY A 87 -6.08 7.99 -1.46
N GLY A 88 -4.94 7.52 -0.95
CA GLY A 88 -4.86 6.79 0.31
C GLY A 88 -5.54 5.42 0.23
N ALA A 89 -5.37 4.61 1.29
CA ALA A 89 -6.04 3.31 1.40
C ALA A 89 -7.57 3.44 1.32
N SER A 90 -8.13 4.59 1.72
CA SER A 90 -9.58 4.82 1.68
C SER A 90 -10.15 4.85 0.26
N GLN A 91 -9.38 5.29 -0.75
CA GLN A 91 -9.83 5.21 -2.14
C GLN A 91 -9.96 3.76 -2.62
N GLN A 92 -9.17 2.84 -2.06
CA GLN A 92 -9.27 1.42 -2.39
C GLN A 92 -10.59 0.80 -1.90
N PHE A 93 -11.22 1.37 -0.87
CA PHE A 93 -12.53 0.90 -0.43
C PHE A 93 -13.59 1.03 -1.54
N ALA A 94 -13.46 2.05 -2.41
CA ALA A 94 -14.29 2.23 -3.60
C ALA A 94 -13.74 1.47 -4.83
N MET A 95 -12.42 1.55 -5.08
CA MET A 95 -11.81 0.93 -6.26
C MET A 95 -12.00 -0.60 -6.27
N ILE A 96 -11.86 -1.27 -5.13
CA ILE A 96 -12.00 -2.72 -5.04
C ILE A 96 -13.38 -3.18 -5.52
N PRO A 97 -14.52 -2.73 -4.95
CA PRO A 97 -15.82 -3.15 -5.46
C PRO A 97 -16.07 -2.70 -6.90
N MET A 98 -15.64 -1.50 -7.31
CA MET A 98 -15.80 -1.04 -8.68
C MET A 98 -15.12 -1.95 -9.71
N ASN A 99 -13.99 -2.56 -9.37
CA ASN A 99 -13.21 -3.40 -10.28
C ASN A 99 -13.47 -4.90 -10.13
N LEU A 100 -13.87 -5.36 -8.96
CA LEU A 100 -13.91 -6.80 -8.66
C LEU A 100 -15.32 -7.35 -8.42
N MET A 101 -16.30 -6.52 -8.08
CA MET A 101 -17.65 -6.96 -7.68
C MET A 101 -18.53 -7.25 -8.91
N LYS A 102 -18.15 -8.25 -9.72
CA LYS A 102 -18.77 -8.57 -11.02
C LYS A 102 -20.15 -9.21 -10.87
N ASN A 103 -20.32 -10.10 -9.89
CA ASN A 103 -21.61 -10.71 -9.54
C ASN A 103 -22.43 -9.81 -8.61
N GLY A 104 -21.85 -8.68 -8.20
CA GLY A 104 -22.48 -7.73 -7.29
C GLY A 104 -22.50 -8.19 -5.83
N VAL A 105 -21.69 -9.20 -5.45
CA VAL A 105 -21.64 -9.75 -4.09
C VAL A 105 -20.22 -9.84 -3.59
N ALA A 106 -19.97 -9.42 -2.34
CA ALA A 106 -18.69 -9.61 -1.67
C ALA A 106 -18.86 -9.86 -0.17
N ASP A 107 -17.93 -10.60 0.41
CA ASP A 107 -17.94 -10.95 1.83
C ASP A 107 -16.85 -10.20 2.60
N TYR A 108 -17.20 -9.67 3.76
CA TYR A 108 -16.33 -8.85 4.59
C TYR A 108 -16.19 -9.44 5.99
N ILE A 109 -14.94 -9.55 6.46
CA ILE A 109 -14.62 -9.88 7.86
C ILE A 109 -14.28 -8.56 8.55
N VAL A 110 -15.17 -8.09 9.44
CA VAL A 110 -15.09 -6.75 10.03
C VAL A 110 -14.47 -6.83 11.43
N THR A 111 -13.16 -6.65 11.48
CA THR A 111 -12.35 -6.78 12.71
C THR A 111 -11.79 -5.45 13.22
N GLY A 112 -12.24 -4.33 12.64
CA GLY A 112 -11.81 -3.00 13.06
C GLY A 112 -12.50 -1.90 12.28
N GLN A 113 -12.18 -0.67 12.65
CA GLN A 113 -12.81 0.52 12.07
C GLN A 113 -12.55 0.65 10.55
N TRP A 114 -11.37 0.26 10.07
CA TRP A 114 -11.02 0.36 8.66
C TRP A 114 -11.79 -0.69 7.83
N ALA A 115 -11.84 -1.93 8.30
CA ALA A 115 -12.68 -2.96 7.68
C ALA A 115 -14.15 -2.58 7.68
N LYS A 116 -14.65 -1.93 8.77
CA LYS A 116 -16.03 -1.42 8.84
C LYS A 116 -16.30 -0.35 7.78
N LYS A 117 -15.37 0.60 7.58
CA LYS A 117 -15.50 1.62 6.54
C LYS A 117 -15.45 1.02 5.13
N ALA A 118 -14.55 0.07 4.88
CA ALA A 118 -14.48 -0.64 3.61
C ALA A 118 -15.77 -1.41 3.30
N TYR A 119 -16.34 -2.09 4.30
CA TYR A 119 -17.64 -2.76 4.20
C TYR A 119 -18.77 -1.77 3.86
N GLN A 120 -18.83 -0.64 4.58
CA GLN A 120 -19.84 0.39 4.35
C GLN A 120 -19.74 1.00 2.94
N GLU A 121 -18.54 1.24 2.46
CA GLU A 121 -18.28 1.72 1.11
C GLU A 121 -18.76 0.70 0.07
N ALA A 122 -18.41 -0.58 0.23
CA ALA A 122 -18.81 -1.64 -0.68
C ALA A 122 -20.34 -1.81 -0.79
N CYS A 123 -21.08 -1.55 0.29
CA CYS A 123 -22.55 -1.56 0.27
C CYS A 123 -23.17 -0.56 -0.72
N MET A 124 -22.41 0.46 -1.16
CA MET A 124 -22.86 1.42 -2.16
C MET A 124 -22.78 0.88 -3.60
N TYR A 125 -22.01 -0.18 -3.81
CA TYR A 125 -21.74 -0.75 -5.14
C TYR A 125 -22.43 -2.08 -5.40
N GLY A 126 -22.83 -2.77 -4.34
CA GLY A 126 -23.50 -4.08 -4.46
C GLY A 126 -23.87 -4.63 -3.09
N LYS A 127 -24.12 -5.94 -3.04
CA LYS A 127 -24.44 -6.65 -1.80
C LYS A 127 -23.15 -7.03 -1.08
N ALA A 128 -22.73 -6.22 -0.10
CA ALA A 128 -21.68 -6.61 0.82
C ALA A 128 -22.28 -7.36 2.03
N ASN A 129 -21.73 -8.53 2.36
CA ASN A 129 -22.13 -9.33 3.51
C ASN A 129 -21.06 -9.23 4.62
N LYS A 130 -21.46 -8.87 5.83
CA LYS A 130 -20.59 -8.96 6.99
C LYS A 130 -20.67 -10.38 7.55
N ILE A 131 -19.77 -11.27 7.11
CA ILE A 131 -19.81 -12.71 7.43
C ILE A 131 -19.20 -13.05 8.78
N ALA A 132 -18.33 -12.19 9.31
CA ALA A 132 -17.79 -12.27 10.66
C ALA A 132 -17.43 -10.87 11.17
N SER A 133 -17.47 -10.69 12.49
CA SER A 133 -17.09 -9.41 13.12
C SER A 133 -16.68 -9.64 14.57
N SER A 134 -15.80 -8.78 15.09
CA SER A 134 -15.48 -8.67 16.51
C SER A 134 -15.97 -7.35 17.12
N GLU A 135 -16.97 -6.71 16.49
CA GLU A 135 -17.56 -5.44 16.96
C GLU A 135 -18.24 -5.59 18.35
N ASP A 136 -18.72 -6.79 18.66
CA ASP A 136 -19.34 -7.17 19.95
C ASP A 136 -18.41 -6.92 21.16
N GLN A 137 -17.08 -7.05 20.97
CA GLN A 137 -16.08 -6.76 21.99
C GLN A 137 -15.14 -5.62 21.57
N THR A 138 -15.67 -4.62 20.90
CA THR A 138 -14.92 -3.42 20.47
C THR A 138 -13.66 -3.78 19.68
N PHE A 139 -13.72 -4.81 18.83
CA PHE A 139 -12.64 -5.29 17.98
C PHE A 139 -11.37 -5.75 18.72
N SER A 140 -11.53 -6.25 19.94
CA SER A 140 -10.40 -6.69 20.80
C SER A 140 -9.86 -8.07 20.44
N TYR A 141 -10.45 -8.77 19.47
CA TYR A 141 -10.03 -10.10 19.02
C TYR A 141 -10.23 -10.28 17.51
N ILE A 142 -9.62 -11.33 16.96
CA ILE A 142 -9.90 -11.83 15.61
C ILE A 142 -10.80 -13.06 15.76
N PRO A 143 -11.98 -13.11 15.12
CA PRO A 143 -12.85 -14.28 15.18
C PRO A 143 -12.19 -15.50 14.53
N ASP A 144 -12.66 -16.70 14.88
CA ASP A 144 -12.26 -17.90 14.15
C ASP A 144 -12.74 -17.81 12.70
N CYS A 145 -11.79 -17.87 11.78
CA CYS A 145 -12.03 -17.74 10.34
C CYS A 145 -11.75 -19.05 9.59
N SER A 146 -11.71 -20.18 10.28
CA SER A 146 -11.44 -21.50 9.68
C SER A 146 -12.62 -22.04 8.86
N ASP A 147 -13.86 -21.72 9.25
CA ASP A 147 -15.09 -22.15 8.56
C ASP A 147 -16.17 -21.04 8.60
N LEU A 148 -16.01 -20.06 7.75
CA LEU A 148 -16.95 -18.95 7.61
C LEU A 148 -18.06 -19.25 6.59
N PRO A 149 -19.23 -18.60 6.72
CA PRO A 149 -20.34 -18.71 5.77
C PRO A 149 -20.06 -17.90 4.50
N ILE A 150 -19.04 -18.31 3.74
CA ILE A 150 -18.67 -17.66 2.47
C ILE A 150 -19.82 -17.83 1.47
N SER A 151 -20.25 -16.73 0.86
CA SER A 151 -21.30 -16.72 -0.16
C SER A 151 -20.83 -17.41 -1.45
N GLU A 152 -21.67 -18.27 -2.03
CA GLU A 152 -21.34 -18.99 -3.26
C GLU A 152 -21.09 -18.03 -4.43
N ASP A 153 -21.81 -16.93 -4.49
CA ASP A 153 -21.74 -15.90 -5.51
C ASP A 153 -20.77 -14.74 -5.17
N ALA A 154 -20.08 -14.79 -4.01
CA ALA A 154 -19.11 -13.76 -3.65
C ALA A 154 -17.97 -13.69 -4.67
N ASP A 155 -17.66 -12.48 -5.13
CA ASP A 155 -16.53 -12.17 -6.00
C ASP A 155 -15.21 -12.19 -5.24
N TYR A 156 -15.24 -11.76 -3.96
CA TYR A 156 -14.06 -11.74 -3.09
C TYR A 156 -14.44 -11.77 -1.61
N VAL A 157 -13.45 -12.10 -0.79
CA VAL A 157 -13.49 -11.96 0.68
C VAL A 157 -12.50 -10.87 1.07
N TYR A 158 -12.93 -9.93 1.91
CA TYR A 158 -12.12 -8.79 2.34
C TYR A 158 -11.71 -8.87 3.80
N ILE A 159 -10.45 -8.53 4.09
CA ILE A 159 -9.90 -8.33 5.45
C ILE A 159 -9.10 -7.04 5.56
N CYS A 160 -9.07 -6.45 6.74
CA CYS A 160 -8.00 -5.56 7.18
C CYS A 160 -7.07 -6.40 8.08
N GLU A 161 -5.89 -6.76 7.55
CA GLU A 161 -5.05 -7.80 8.16
C GLU A 161 -4.51 -7.39 9.52
N ASN A 162 -4.16 -6.11 9.68
CA ASN A 162 -3.75 -5.54 10.97
C ASN A 162 -4.61 -4.33 11.33
N ASN A 163 -5.28 -4.40 12.46
CA ASN A 163 -6.20 -3.39 12.96
C ASN A 163 -5.44 -2.37 13.81
N THR A 164 -4.93 -1.32 13.20
CA THR A 164 -4.03 -0.31 13.79
C THR A 164 -4.52 0.27 15.11
N ILE A 165 -5.83 0.58 15.19
CA ILE A 165 -6.43 1.24 16.37
C ILE A 165 -6.53 0.26 17.54
N TYR A 166 -6.84 -1.01 17.27
CA TYR A 166 -7.19 -2.00 18.29
C TYR A 166 -6.05 -2.95 18.63
N GLY A 167 -4.95 -2.92 17.84
CA GLY A 167 -3.78 -3.76 18.08
C GLY A 167 -4.01 -5.24 17.81
N THR A 168 -5.02 -5.59 17.03
CA THR A 168 -5.31 -6.98 16.63
C THR A 168 -4.82 -7.26 15.22
N LYS A 169 -4.32 -8.46 14.95
CA LYS A 169 -3.79 -8.90 13.66
C LYS A 169 -4.21 -10.33 13.37
N PHE A 170 -4.51 -10.63 12.11
CA PHE A 170 -4.68 -12.01 11.67
C PHE A 170 -3.35 -12.76 11.78
N LYS A 171 -3.31 -13.84 12.57
CA LYS A 171 -2.16 -14.76 12.66
C LYS A 171 -2.20 -15.81 11.55
N THR A 172 -3.41 -16.15 11.11
CA THR A 172 -3.69 -17.08 10.02
C THR A 172 -4.72 -16.45 9.11
N LEU A 173 -4.55 -16.62 7.80
CA LEU A 173 -5.50 -16.12 6.82
C LEU A 173 -6.84 -16.88 6.93
N PRO A 174 -7.97 -16.22 6.62
CA PRO A 174 -9.27 -16.88 6.61
C PRO A 174 -9.34 -17.95 5.52
N ASN A 175 -10.09 -19.02 5.80
CA ASN A 175 -10.46 -19.97 4.76
C ASN A 175 -11.54 -19.34 3.86
N THR A 176 -11.13 -18.86 2.70
CA THR A 176 -12.03 -18.21 1.73
C THR A 176 -12.81 -19.20 0.85
N LYS A 177 -12.65 -20.51 1.07
CA LYS A 177 -13.26 -21.57 0.24
C LYS A 177 -12.98 -21.36 -1.26
N GLY A 178 -11.77 -20.87 -1.58
CA GLY A 178 -11.32 -20.65 -2.97
C GLY A 178 -11.71 -19.29 -3.57
N LYS A 179 -12.41 -18.43 -2.83
CA LYS A 179 -12.69 -17.07 -3.27
C LYS A 179 -11.44 -16.18 -3.18
N THR A 180 -11.38 -15.17 -4.03
CA THR A 180 -10.31 -14.17 -4.04
C THR A 180 -10.18 -13.47 -2.69
N LEU A 181 -9.01 -13.51 -2.08
CA LEU A 181 -8.74 -12.75 -0.85
C LEU A 181 -8.24 -11.35 -1.20
N VAL A 182 -8.85 -10.33 -0.61
CA VAL A 182 -8.45 -8.93 -0.69
C VAL A 182 -8.04 -8.45 0.70
N ALA A 183 -6.83 -7.91 0.85
CA ALA A 183 -6.30 -7.51 2.14
C ALA A 183 -5.81 -6.06 2.16
N ASP A 184 -6.29 -5.28 3.13
CA ASP A 184 -5.65 -4.03 3.56
C ASP A 184 -4.53 -4.37 4.55
N VAL A 185 -3.30 -4.13 4.13
CA VAL A 185 -2.10 -4.36 4.93
C VAL A 185 -1.41 -3.06 5.36
N SER A 186 -2.08 -1.92 5.31
CA SER A 186 -1.48 -0.59 5.52
C SER A 186 -0.57 -0.50 6.74
N SER A 187 -0.93 -1.15 7.85
CA SER A 187 -0.15 -1.06 9.10
C SER A 187 0.78 -2.24 9.38
N CYS A 188 0.79 -3.26 8.52
CA CYS A 188 1.73 -4.38 8.59
C CYS A 188 2.51 -4.62 7.28
N PHE A 189 2.41 -3.69 6.31
CA PHE A 189 3.10 -3.83 5.04
C PHE A 189 4.61 -3.92 5.26
N LEU A 190 5.24 -4.98 4.73
CA LEU A 190 6.68 -5.28 4.90
C LEU A 190 7.13 -5.44 6.36
N SER A 191 6.24 -5.81 7.28
CA SER A 191 6.61 -6.10 8.68
C SER A 191 7.09 -7.53 8.90
N GLU A 192 6.75 -8.44 7.99
CA GLU A 192 7.11 -9.86 8.03
C GLU A 192 6.98 -10.47 6.62
N PRO A 193 7.57 -11.65 6.36
CA PRO A 193 7.37 -12.39 5.12
C PRO A 193 5.91 -12.77 4.91
N VAL A 194 5.43 -12.62 3.66
CA VAL A 194 4.07 -12.92 3.25
C VAL A 194 4.08 -13.77 1.98
N ASP A 195 3.27 -14.80 1.93
CA ASP A 195 3.01 -15.56 0.69
C ASP A 195 1.97 -14.82 -0.16
N VAL A 196 2.45 -14.00 -1.11
CA VAL A 196 1.61 -13.18 -2.00
C VAL A 196 0.62 -14.04 -2.80
N THR A 197 0.93 -15.30 -3.08
CA THR A 197 0.09 -16.18 -3.90
C THR A 197 -1.27 -16.51 -3.27
N LYS A 198 -1.40 -16.31 -1.97
CA LYS A 198 -2.65 -16.51 -1.23
C LYS A 198 -3.66 -15.39 -1.39
N TYR A 199 -3.26 -14.30 -2.03
CA TYR A 199 -4.10 -13.12 -2.20
C TYR A 199 -4.39 -12.85 -3.67
N GLY A 200 -5.56 -12.32 -3.96
CA GLY A 200 -5.82 -11.70 -5.26
C GLY A 200 -5.39 -10.24 -5.27
N VAL A 201 -5.59 -9.54 -4.15
CA VAL A 201 -5.18 -8.14 -3.98
C VAL A 201 -4.62 -7.92 -2.58
N ILE A 202 -3.43 -7.33 -2.53
CA ILE A 202 -2.83 -6.76 -1.32
C ILE A 202 -2.70 -5.26 -1.56
N TYR A 203 -3.14 -4.43 -0.65
CA TYR A 203 -2.92 -2.99 -0.77
C TYR A 203 -2.62 -2.34 0.58
N GLY A 204 -1.98 -1.17 0.53
CA GLY A 204 -1.74 -0.40 1.74
C GLY A 204 -1.31 1.03 1.48
N GLY A 205 -1.78 1.93 2.35
CA GLY A 205 -1.25 3.27 2.45
C GLY A 205 0.14 3.23 3.10
N VAL A 206 1.13 3.78 2.39
CA VAL A 206 2.55 3.61 2.77
C VAL A 206 2.96 4.37 4.03
N GLN A 207 2.20 5.39 4.46
CA GLN A 207 2.53 6.31 5.54
C GLN A 207 2.67 5.67 6.92
N LYS A 208 2.27 4.43 7.08
CA LYS A 208 2.37 3.73 8.37
C LYS A 208 3.70 3.01 8.54
N ASN A 209 4.14 2.25 7.53
CA ASN A 209 5.31 1.40 7.71
C ASN A 209 6.38 1.50 6.61
N ILE A 210 6.07 2.01 5.43
CA ILE A 210 6.97 1.86 4.27
C ILE A 210 7.25 3.15 3.48
N GLY A 211 6.72 4.30 3.89
CA GLY A 211 6.98 5.56 3.19
C GLY A 211 6.25 6.76 3.76
N PRO A 212 6.25 7.90 3.05
CA PRO A 212 5.52 9.11 3.44
C PRO A 212 4.05 9.04 3.04
N ALA A 213 3.22 9.93 3.58
CA ALA A 213 1.83 10.08 3.15
C ALA A 213 1.74 10.44 1.65
N GLY A 214 0.68 9.95 0.97
CA GLY A 214 0.36 10.30 -0.42
C GLY A 214 0.49 9.15 -1.42
N VAL A 215 1.14 8.05 -1.07
CA VAL A 215 1.27 6.85 -1.91
C VAL A 215 0.41 5.73 -1.36
N VAL A 216 -0.22 4.98 -2.26
CA VAL A 216 -0.82 3.67 -2.01
C VAL A 216 -0.15 2.67 -2.93
N ILE A 217 0.25 1.53 -2.39
CA ILE A 217 0.73 0.42 -3.21
C ILE A 217 -0.38 -0.63 -3.29
N VAL A 218 -0.63 -1.10 -4.51
CA VAL A 218 -1.55 -2.21 -4.78
C VAL A 218 -0.77 -3.30 -5.51
N ILE A 219 -0.77 -4.50 -4.94
CA ILE A 219 -0.25 -5.71 -5.57
C ILE A 219 -1.48 -6.54 -5.95
N ILE A 220 -1.70 -6.70 -7.24
CA ILE A 220 -2.92 -7.31 -7.79
C ILE A 220 -2.60 -8.39 -8.81
N ARG A 221 -3.25 -9.54 -8.70
CA ARG A 221 -3.11 -10.64 -9.66
C ARG A 221 -3.65 -10.24 -11.03
N GLU A 222 -2.92 -10.53 -12.09
CA GLU A 222 -3.21 -10.04 -13.44
C GLU A 222 -4.58 -10.47 -13.99
N ASP A 223 -5.08 -11.66 -13.63
CA ASP A 223 -6.40 -12.13 -14.05
C ASP A 223 -7.57 -11.30 -13.49
N LEU A 224 -7.31 -10.49 -12.45
CA LEU A 224 -8.30 -9.58 -11.86
C LEU A 224 -8.32 -8.21 -12.55
N ILE A 225 -7.36 -7.92 -13.42
CA ILE A 225 -7.24 -6.65 -14.14
C ILE A 225 -7.94 -6.79 -15.50
N THR A 226 -9.19 -6.36 -15.56
CA THR A 226 -10.02 -6.52 -16.76
C THR A 226 -10.76 -5.22 -17.10
N ASP A 227 -11.36 -5.17 -18.30
CA ASP A 227 -12.28 -4.10 -18.69
C ASP A 227 -13.71 -4.33 -18.14
N ASP A 228 -13.98 -5.53 -17.63
CA ASP A 228 -15.24 -5.88 -17.01
C ASP A 228 -15.27 -5.34 -15.56
N VAL A 229 -15.72 -4.11 -15.43
CA VAL A 229 -15.83 -3.36 -14.17
C VAL A 229 -17.24 -2.81 -14.03
N LEU A 230 -17.63 -2.37 -12.84
CA LEU A 230 -18.95 -1.77 -12.64
C LEU A 230 -19.20 -0.61 -13.62
N ALA A 231 -20.42 -0.54 -14.14
CA ALA A 231 -20.82 0.54 -15.06
C ALA A 231 -20.61 1.92 -14.40
N GLY A 232 -20.04 2.85 -15.15
CA GLY A 232 -19.75 4.21 -14.65
C GLY A 232 -18.45 4.32 -13.85
N THR A 233 -17.64 3.25 -13.72
CA THR A 233 -16.32 3.34 -13.08
C THR A 233 -15.45 4.36 -13.79
N PRO A 234 -15.01 5.44 -13.11
CA PRO A 234 -14.16 6.47 -13.71
C PRO A 234 -12.81 5.89 -14.16
N THR A 235 -12.22 6.47 -15.22
CA THR A 235 -10.94 6.02 -15.79
C THR A 235 -9.85 5.88 -14.72
N MET A 236 -9.71 6.88 -13.84
CA MET A 236 -8.69 6.88 -12.78
C MET A 236 -8.94 5.89 -11.64
N LEU A 237 -10.12 5.27 -11.57
CA LEU A 237 -10.46 4.27 -10.58
C LEU A 237 -10.43 2.83 -11.16
N LYS A 238 -10.03 2.65 -12.42
CA LYS A 238 -9.82 1.34 -13.03
C LYS A 238 -8.39 0.87 -12.78
N TYR A 239 -8.19 -0.31 -12.23
CA TYR A 239 -6.85 -0.89 -12.08
C TYR A 239 -6.16 -1.07 -13.43
N LYS A 240 -6.93 -1.42 -14.47
CA LYS A 240 -6.41 -1.59 -15.83
C LYS A 240 -5.77 -0.31 -16.37
N THR A 241 -6.35 0.86 -16.13
CA THR A 241 -5.77 2.15 -16.53
C THR A 241 -4.35 2.32 -15.98
N HIS A 242 -4.15 1.97 -14.72
CA HIS A 242 -2.85 2.08 -14.07
C HIS A 242 -1.88 0.98 -14.49
N ALA A 243 -2.37 -0.25 -14.65
CA ALA A 243 -1.56 -1.40 -15.06
C ALA A 243 -1.02 -1.23 -16.49
N ASP A 244 -1.87 -0.79 -17.43
CA ASP A 244 -1.49 -0.58 -18.84
C ASP A 244 -0.51 0.60 -19.03
N ASN A 245 -0.33 1.43 -18.01
CA ASN A 245 0.53 2.62 -18.05
C ASN A 245 1.62 2.62 -16.96
N ASP A 246 1.96 1.47 -16.38
CA ASP A 246 3.00 1.33 -15.34
C ASP A 246 2.87 2.38 -14.22
N SER A 247 1.62 2.65 -13.79
CA SER A 247 1.26 3.69 -12.80
C SER A 247 1.53 5.14 -13.25
N LEU A 248 1.85 5.37 -14.53
CA LEU A 248 2.22 6.67 -15.10
C LEU A 248 1.16 7.25 -16.06
N TYR A 249 -0.09 6.81 -15.94
CA TYR A 249 -1.20 7.38 -16.73
C TYR A 249 -1.31 8.90 -16.52
N ASN A 250 -1.22 9.36 -15.28
CA ASN A 250 -1.05 10.76 -14.89
C ASN A 250 0.22 10.93 -14.05
N THR A 251 0.55 12.16 -13.68
CA THR A 251 1.68 12.43 -12.78
C THR A 251 1.48 11.74 -11.43
N PRO A 252 2.36 10.80 -11.06
CA PRO A 252 2.25 10.06 -9.81
C PRO A 252 2.76 10.90 -8.62
N PRO A 253 2.61 10.43 -7.38
CA PRO A 253 3.23 11.05 -6.21
C PRO A 253 4.75 10.78 -6.20
N ALA A 254 5.46 11.39 -7.17
CA ALA A 254 6.82 11.08 -7.58
C ALA A 254 7.81 11.00 -6.42
N TYR A 255 7.86 12.04 -5.58
CA TYR A 255 8.77 12.07 -4.44
C TYR A 255 8.42 11.01 -3.37
N GLY A 256 7.14 10.74 -3.17
CA GLY A 256 6.69 9.69 -2.26
C GLY A 256 7.16 8.31 -2.70
N ILE A 257 7.07 7.99 -3.99
CA ILE A 257 7.54 6.72 -4.57
C ILE A 257 9.06 6.60 -4.44
N TYR A 258 9.80 7.69 -4.70
CA TYR A 258 11.25 7.74 -4.48
C TYR A 258 11.64 7.42 -3.03
N ILE A 259 10.95 8.00 -2.04
CA ILE A 259 11.20 7.68 -0.63
C ILE A 259 10.85 6.23 -0.31
N CYS A 260 9.73 5.69 -0.83
CA CYS A 260 9.41 4.26 -0.68
C CYS A 260 10.54 3.38 -1.22
N GLY A 261 11.07 3.67 -2.41
CA GLY A 261 12.20 2.94 -2.99
C GLY A 261 13.43 2.97 -2.09
N LYS A 262 13.73 4.11 -1.44
CA LYS A 262 14.83 4.18 -0.46
C LYS A 262 14.56 3.33 0.79
N VAL A 263 13.32 3.30 1.29
CA VAL A 263 12.94 2.41 2.39
C VAL A 263 13.08 0.94 2.00
N PHE A 264 12.70 0.56 0.78
CA PHE A 264 12.86 -0.82 0.29
C PHE A 264 14.34 -1.22 0.21
N LYS A 265 15.21 -0.35 -0.31
CA LYS A 265 16.66 -0.58 -0.32
C LYS A 265 17.24 -0.69 1.09
N TRP A 266 16.76 0.14 2.01
CA TRP A 266 17.17 0.07 3.42
C TRP A 266 16.76 -1.27 4.04
N LEU A 267 15.53 -1.76 3.83
CA LEU A 267 15.07 -3.07 4.30
C LEU A 267 15.92 -4.21 3.73
N ARG A 268 16.28 -4.16 2.44
CA ARG A 268 17.17 -5.16 1.82
C ARG A 268 18.55 -5.16 2.48
N LYS A 269 19.13 -3.99 2.74
CA LYS A 269 20.41 -3.86 3.47
C LYS A 269 20.35 -4.44 4.89
N MET A 270 19.21 -4.34 5.55
CA MET A 270 18.96 -4.91 6.88
C MET A 270 18.88 -6.44 6.88
N GLY A 271 18.77 -7.07 5.73
CA GLY A 271 18.66 -8.51 5.56
C GLY A 271 17.25 -8.99 5.18
N GLY A 272 16.41 -8.09 4.72
CA GLY A 272 15.05 -8.38 4.26
C GLY A 272 14.05 -8.62 5.39
N LEU A 273 12.87 -9.10 5.02
CA LEU A 273 11.74 -9.26 5.95
C LEU A 273 11.97 -10.34 7.01
N GLU A 274 12.84 -11.31 6.75
CA GLU A 274 13.21 -12.36 7.71
C GLU A 274 13.98 -11.79 8.92
N LYS A 275 14.59 -10.62 8.79
CA LYS A 275 15.36 -9.96 9.84
C LYS A 275 14.55 -8.88 10.58
N MET A 276 13.46 -8.40 9.96
CA MET A 276 12.58 -7.40 10.57
C MET A 276 11.72 -7.99 11.68
#